data_12f369283b31f364e9d4aa8dae7efba6
#
_entry.id   12f369283b31f364e9d4aa8dae7efba6
#
_cell.length_a   1.000
_cell.length_b   1.000
_cell.length_c   1.000
_cell.angle_alpha   90.00
_cell.angle_beta   90.00
_cell.angle_gamma   90.00
#
_symmetry.space_group_name_H-M   'P 1'
#
loop_
_entity.id
_entity.type
_entity.pdbx_description
1 polymer ?
#
loop_
_entity_poly.entity_id
_entity_poly.type
_entity_poly.pdbx_seq_one_letter_code
_entity_poly.pdbx_strand_id
1 'polypeptide(L)'
;MQPLRLLLLPIPLLLAACAGTGTGSSAPGVLLKSQSKCPLILEPGQRLILSLPSNPSSGYRWNLQQAAPELLRKLGPEVYSHPDEANSMVGSEGTSTWRFETIASGSGHLVLSYQGPWEAEPADSFECRLQVR
;
A
#
# COMPACT_ATOMS: atom_id res chain seq x y z
N MET A 1 80.50 0.68 18.75
CA MET A 1 79.25 0.06 19.18
C MET A 1 78.17 1.10 19.04
N GLN A 2 77.31 0.95 18.02
CA GLN A 2 76.11 1.81 17.84
C GLN A 2 74.92 1.04 18.30
N PRO A 3 74.04 1.63 19.13
CA PRO A 3 72.78 1.00 19.52
C PRO A 3 71.81 1.08 18.36
N LEU A 4 71.33 -0.06 18.00
CA LEU A 4 70.27 -0.26 17.01
C LEU A 4 68.98 0.43 17.50
N ARG A 5 68.65 1.57 16.90
CA ARG A 5 67.36 2.23 17.16
C ARG A 5 66.27 1.50 16.41
N LEU A 6 65.49 0.72 17.14
CA LEU A 6 64.29 0.11 16.66
C LEU A 6 63.22 1.21 16.44
N LEU A 7 62.99 1.58 15.19
CA LEU A 7 61.91 2.47 14.79
C LEU A 7 60.62 1.68 14.83
N LEU A 8 59.86 1.88 15.88
CA LEU A 8 58.45 1.45 15.95
C LEU A 8 57.64 2.40 15.07
N LEU A 9 57.24 1.95 13.90
CA LEU A 9 56.27 2.58 13.04
C LEU A 9 54.86 2.30 13.62
N PRO A 10 54.06 3.33 13.87
CA PRO A 10 52.67 3.10 14.23
C PRO A 10 51.91 2.70 12.98
N ILE A 11 51.32 1.52 13.01
CA ILE A 11 50.37 1.04 12.01
C ILE A 11 49.07 1.79 12.23
N PRO A 12 48.58 2.58 11.26
CA PRO A 12 47.25 3.16 11.41
C PRO A 12 46.24 2.05 11.23
N LEU A 13 45.50 1.80 12.31
CA LEU A 13 44.33 0.92 12.29
C LEU A 13 43.23 1.65 11.51
N LEU A 14 43.09 1.33 10.23
CA LEU A 14 41.99 1.75 9.40
C LEU A 14 40.72 1.04 9.92
N LEU A 15 39.97 1.72 10.78
CA LEU A 15 38.60 1.35 11.04
C LEU A 15 37.82 1.61 9.75
N ALA A 16 37.58 0.57 8.98
CA ALA A 16 36.55 0.58 7.94
C ALA A 16 35.20 0.69 8.63
N ALA A 17 34.71 1.90 8.77
CA ALA A 17 33.34 2.15 9.12
C ALA A 17 32.49 1.66 7.93
N CYS A 18 31.94 0.47 8.02
CA CYS A 18 30.83 0.07 7.21
C CYS A 18 29.67 0.99 7.55
N ALA A 19 29.56 2.11 6.83
CA ALA A 19 28.35 2.89 6.78
C ALA A 19 27.31 2.00 6.07
N GLY A 20 26.61 1.21 6.85
CA GLY A 20 25.42 0.55 6.38
C GLY A 20 24.44 1.63 5.97
N THR A 21 24.36 1.93 4.68
CA THR A 21 23.28 2.72 4.13
C THR A 21 22.04 1.88 4.25
N GLY A 22 21.38 1.98 5.40
CA GLY A 22 20.03 1.48 5.58
C GLY A 22 19.09 2.30 4.71
N THR A 23 19.03 2.02 3.42
CA THR A 23 18.04 2.55 2.50
C THR A 23 16.74 1.79 2.71
N GLY A 24 16.09 2.02 3.81
CA GLY A 24 14.84 1.39 4.16
C GLY A 24 13.77 2.39 4.53
N SER A 25 13.84 3.61 4.00
CA SER A 25 12.77 4.58 4.16
C SER A 25 11.73 4.37 3.07
N SER A 26 10.95 3.29 3.18
CA SER A 26 9.70 3.24 2.45
C SER A 26 8.77 4.32 3.03
N ALA A 27 8.25 5.19 2.17
CA ALA A 27 7.24 6.15 2.56
C ALA A 27 6.09 5.41 3.27
N PRO A 28 5.48 6.02 4.31
CA PRO A 28 4.38 5.38 5.03
C PRO A 28 3.24 5.05 4.08
N GLY A 29 2.58 3.92 4.31
CA GLY A 29 1.40 3.53 3.54
C GLY A 29 0.26 4.52 3.67
N VAL A 30 -0.49 4.70 2.59
CA VAL A 30 -1.69 5.54 2.59
C VAL A 30 -2.92 4.66 2.77
N LEU A 31 -3.72 4.98 3.78
CA LEU A 31 -5.01 4.35 4.01
C LEU A 31 -6.11 5.23 3.41
N LEU A 32 -6.86 4.67 2.47
CA LEU A 32 -7.94 5.31 1.77
C LEU A 32 -9.27 4.61 2.12
N LYS A 33 -10.17 5.33 2.75
CA LYS A 33 -11.48 4.81 3.18
C LYS A 33 -12.66 5.43 2.45
N SER A 34 -12.43 6.52 1.75
CA SER A 34 -13.45 7.24 1.00
C SER A 34 -12.82 8.08 -0.09
N GLN A 35 -13.65 8.66 -0.95
CA GLN A 35 -13.22 9.56 -2.01
C GLN A 35 -12.78 10.94 -1.51
N SER A 36 -12.97 11.23 -0.22
CA SER A 36 -12.70 12.57 0.34
C SER A 36 -11.25 13.02 0.23
N LYS A 37 -10.32 12.08 0.15
CA LYS A 37 -8.88 12.35 -0.05
C LYS A 37 -8.46 12.39 -1.52
N CYS A 38 -9.38 12.12 -2.43
CA CYS A 38 -9.09 12.11 -3.86
C CYS A 38 -9.24 13.50 -4.49
N PRO A 39 -8.42 13.87 -5.46
CA PRO A 39 -7.33 13.10 -6.07
C PRO A 39 -6.18 12.84 -5.08
N LEU A 40 -5.51 11.71 -5.23
CA LEU A 40 -4.48 11.26 -4.32
C LEU A 40 -3.10 11.33 -4.98
N ILE A 41 -2.13 11.91 -4.27
CA ILE A 41 -0.74 11.98 -4.70
C ILE A 41 0.06 10.94 -3.92
N LEU A 42 0.74 10.05 -4.65
CA LEU A 42 1.55 8.97 -4.09
C LEU A 42 3.01 9.14 -4.45
N GLU A 43 3.89 8.66 -3.57
CA GLU A 43 5.31 8.58 -3.84
C GLU A 43 5.67 7.21 -4.45
N PRO A 44 6.75 7.12 -5.25
CA PRO A 44 7.22 5.83 -5.77
C PRO A 44 7.52 4.83 -4.65
N GLY A 45 7.07 3.58 -4.83
CA GLY A 45 7.23 2.52 -3.83
C GLY A 45 6.27 2.58 -2.64
N GLN A 46 5.43 3.61 -2.56
CA GLN A 46 4.46 3.76 -1.50
C GLN A 46 3.33 2.74 -1.62
N ARG A 47 2.86 2.23 -0.50
CA ARG A 47 1.71 1.31 -0.46
C ARG A 47 0.42 2.10 -0.33
N LEU A 48 -0.59 1.65 -1.06
CA LEU A 48 -1.96 2.14 -0.97
C LEU A 48 -2.85 1.02 -0.43
N ILE A 49 -3.56 1.32 0.64
CA ILE A 49 -4.53 0.41 1.25
C ILE A 49 -5.90 1.03 1.07
N LEU A 50 -6.76 0.40 0.29
CA LEU A 50 -8.14 0.80 0.10
C LEU A 50 -9.05 -0.06 0.96
N SER A 51 -9.85 0.56 1.79
CA SER A 51 -10.75 -0.11 2.72
C SER A 51 -12.15 0.47 2.58
N LEU A 52 -13.09 -0.33 2.10
CA LEU A 52 -14.46 0.10 1.82
C LEU A 52 -15.46 -0.74 2.61
N PRO A 53 -16.58 -0.14 3.06
CA PRO A 53 -17.69 -0.88 3.67
C PRO A 53 -18.19 -1.95 2.72
N SER A 54 -18.45 -3.14 3.23
CA SER A 54 -18.88 -4.28 2.43
C SER A 54 -19.81 -5.19 3.21
N ASN A 55 -20.86 -5.68 2.54
CA ASN A 55 -21.79 -6.64 3.12
C ASN A 55 -22.02 -7.80 2.15
N PRO A 56 -21.13 -8.81 2.13
CA PRO A 56 -21.25 -9.95 1.24
C PRO A 56 -22.51 -10.77 1.43
N SER A 57 -23.10 -10.76 2.65
CA SER A 57 -24.34 -11.49 2.92
C SER A 57 -25.55 -10.93 2.17
N SER A 58 -25.48 -9.69 1.71
CA SER A 58 -26.53 -9.09 0.87
C SER A 58 -26.46 -9.54 -0.60
N GLY A 59 -25.40 -10.22 -1.01
CA GLY A 59 -25.10 -10.58 -2.40
C GLY A 59 -24.37 -9.51 -3.17
N TYR A 60 -24.18 -8.32 -2.60
CA TYR A 60 -23.41 -7.25 -3.21
C TYR A 60 -21.90 -7.53 -3.13
N ARG A 61 -21.18 -7.09 -4.17
CA ARG A 61 -19.73 -7.20 -4.26
C ARG A 61 -19.13 -5.93 -4.84
N TRP A 62 -17.96 -5.58 -4.36
CA TRP A 62 -17.11 -4.60 -5.01
C TRP A 62 -16.41 -5.24 -6.19
N ASN A 63 -16.50 -4.61 -7.35
CA ASN A 63 -15.82 -5.02 -8.56
C ASN A 63 -14.82 -3.96 -8.95
N LEU A 64 -13.56 -4.36 -9.12
CA LEU A 64 -12.49 -3.48 -9.55
C LEU A 64 -12.59 -3.27 -11.06
N GLN A 65 -13.05 -2.09 -11.46
CA GLN A 65 -13.28 -1.72 -12.87
C GLN A 65 -12.01 -1.19 -13.52
N GLN A 66 -11.30 -0.30 -12.81
CA GLN A 66 -10.02 0.25 -13.24
C GLN A 66 -9.05 0.16 -12.07
N ALA A 67 -7.94 -0.52 -12.29
CA ALA A 67 -6.94 -0.80 -11.26
C ALA A 67 -5.67 0.03 -11.40
N ALA A 68 -5.58 0.92 -12.39
CA ALA A 68 -4.38 1.68 -12.73
C ALA A 68 -3.12 0.78 -12.83
N PRO A 69 -3.11 -0.26 -13.68
CA PRO A 69 -2.06 -1.28 -13.68
C PRO A 69 -0.69 -0.75 -14.09
N GLU A 70 -0.63 0.39 -14.78
CA GLU A 70 0.63 1.06 -15.11
C GLU A 70 1.29 1.68 -13.89
N LEU A 71 0.51 2.03 -12.87
CA LEU A 71 0.98 2.71 -11.66
C LEU A 71 1.03 1.80 -10.44
N LEU A 72 0.11 0.85 -10.36
CA LEU A 72 -0.13 0.04 -9.17
C LEU A 72 0.03 -1.44 -9.45
N ARG A 73 0.71 -2.11 -8.54
CA ARG A 73 0.73 -3.56 -8.46
C ARG A 73 -0.16 -4.02 -7.30
N LYS A 74 -1.08 -4.91 -7.56
CA LYS A 74 -1.94 -5.50 -6.54
C LYS A 74 -1.15 -6.47 -5.67
N LEU A 75 -1.24 -6.31 -4.36
CA LEU A 75 -0.55 -7.15 -3.37
C LEU A 75 -1.47 -8.22 -2.79
N GLY A 76 -2.02 -9.05 -3.64
CA GLY A 76 -2.92 -10.12 -3.24
C GLY A 76 -4.40 -9.83 -3.55
N PRO A 77 -5.30 -10.77 -3.24
CA PRO A 77 -6.73 -10.59 -3.47
C PRO A 77 -7.37 -9.64 -2.46
N GLU A 78 -8.62 -9.25 -2.74
CA GLU A 78 -9.47 -8.59 -1.77
C GLU A 78 -9.60 -9.43 -0.50
N VAL A 79 -9.49 -8.78 0.65
CA VAL A 79 -9.68 -9.40 1.96
C VAL A 79 -10.91 -8.80 2.62
N TYR A 80 -11.89 -9.63 2.88
CA TYR A 80 -13.06 -9.25 3.68
C TYR A 80 -12.79 -9.50 5.16
N SER A 81 -13.12 -8.53 6.01
CA SER A 81 -13.02 -8.67 7.46
C SER A 81 -14.30 -8.20 8.13
N HIS A 82 -14.72 -8.97 9.12
CA HIS A 82 -15.82 -8.62 10.00
C HIS A 82 -15.25 -7.99 11.27
N PRO A 83 -15.75 -6.83 11.72
CA PRO A 83 -15.10 -6.10 12.82
C PRO A 83 -15.18 -6.82 14.16
N ASP A 84 -16.19 -7.67 14.38
CA ASP A 84 -16.34 -8.39 15.64
C ASP A 84 -17.18 -9.66 15.44
N GLU A 85 -16.51 -10.80 15.36
CA GLU A 85 -17.19 -12.09 15.18
C GLU A 85 -18.07 -12.48 16.38
N ALA A 86 -17.75 -12.02 17.59
CA ALA A 86 -18.48 -12.36 18.80
C ALA A 86 -19.80 -11.62 18.93
N ASN A 87 -19.93 -10.43 18.36
CA ASN A 87 -21.11 -9.56 18.44
C ASN A 87 -21.74 -9.28 17.07
N SER A 88 -21.26 -9.91 16.01
CA SER A 88 -21.80 -9.67 14.67
C SER A 88 -23.15 -10.37 14.50
N MET A 89 -24.15 -9.56 14.25
CA MET A 89 -25.46 -10.05 13.80
C MET A 89 -25.33 -10.49 12.34
N VAL A 90 -26.06 -11.53 11.95
CA VAL A 90 -26.16 -11.93 10.55
C VAL A 90 -26.61 -10.72 9.71
N GLY A 91 -25.84 -10.37 8.69
CA GLY A 91 -26.10 -9.22 7.82
C GLY A 91 -25.45 -7.90 8.27
N SER A 92 -24.65 -7.90 9.34
CA SER A 92 -23.91 -6.70 9.72
C SER A 92 -22.78 -6.43 8.74
N GLU A 93 -22.52 -5.12 8.54
CA GLU A 93 -21.53 -4.63 7.60
C GLU A 93 -20.10 -4.88 8.09
N GLY A 94 -19.24 -5.35 7.19
CA GLY A 94 -17.82 -5.47 7.39
C GLY A 94 -17.03 -4.56 6.46
N THR A 95 -15.80 -4.94 6.17
CA THR A 95 -14.89 -4.15 5.37
C THR A 95 -14.17 -5.03 4.35
N SER A 96 -14.13 -4.59 3.11
CA SER A 96 -13.28 -5.15 2.06
C SER A 96 -12.04 -4.29 1.91
N THR A 97 -10.89 -4.92 1.84
CA THR A 97 -9.59 -4.26 1.76
C THR A 97 -8.78 -4.76 0.57
N TRP A 98 -8.26 -3.82 -0.20
CA TRP A 98 -7.32 -4.05 -1.29
C TRP A 98 -6.00 -3.39 -0.96
N ARG A 99 -4.90 -4.04 -1.31
CA ARG A 99 -3.55 -3.52 -1.10
C ARG A 99 -2.82 -3.39 -2.42
N PHE A 100 -2.18 -2.27 -2.61
CA PHE A 100 -1.41 -1.94 -3.80
C PHE A 100 -0.05 -1.40 -3.43
N GLU A 101 0.89 -1.53 -4.35
CA GLU A 101 2.20 -0.90 -4.30
C GLU A 101 2.39 -0.07 -5.56
N THR A 102 2.86 1.16 -5.41
CA THR A 102 3.18 2.00 -6.56
C THR A 102 4.44 1.50 -7.25
N ILE A 103 4.38 1.30 -8.56
CA ILE A 103 5.46 0.72 -9.35
C ILE A 103 6.02 1.65 -10.42
N ALA A 104 5.33 2.74 -10.73
CA ALA A 104 5.75 3.70 -11.74
C ALA A 104 5.14 5.07 -11.50
N SER A 105 5.79 6.09 -12.03
CA SER A 105 5.28 7.46 -12.06
C SER A 105 4.20 7.61 -13.13
N GLY A 106 3.31 8.55 -12.92
CA GLY A 106 2.26 8.87 -13.90
C GLY A 106 0.92 9.16 -13.25
N SER A 107 -0.10 9.20 -14.07
CA SER A 107 -1.49 9.46 -13.66
C SER A 107 -2.38 8.29 -14.04
N GLY A 108 -3.38 8.01 -13.21
CA GLY A 108 -4.33 6.94 -13.47
C GLY A 108 -5.60 7.08 -12.65
N HIS A 109 -6.49 6.11 -12.81
CA HIS A 109 -7.75 6.03 -12.09
C HIS A 109 -7.89 4.69 -11.37
N LEU A 110 -8.38 4.76 -10.15
CA LEU A 110 -8.85 3.60 -9.40
C LEU A 110 -10.37 3.69 -9.33
N VAL A 111 -11.07 2.72 -9.91
CA VAL A 111 -12.53 2.71 -9.98
C VAL A 111 -13.07 1.35 -9.56
N LEU A 112 -14.00 1.37 -8.61
CA LEU A 112 -14.71 0.19 -8.16
C LEU A 112 -16.21 0.45 -8.21
N SER A 113 -17.00 -0.59 -8.51
CA SER A 113 -18.46 -0.56 -8.44
C SER A 113 -18.96 -1.56 -7.41
N TYR A 114 -19.96 -1.18 -6.64
CA TYR A 114 -20.64 -2.03 -5.68
C TYR A 114 -22.00 -2.43 -6.24
N GLN A 115 -22.18 -3.71 -6.52
CA GLN A 115 -23.29 -4.18 -7.33
C GLN A 115 -23.69 -5.61 -6.98
N GLY A 116 -24.99 -5.88 -7.00
CA GLY A 116 -25.52 -7.23 -6.98
C GLY A 116 -25.56 -7.82 -8.40
N PRO A 117 -25.49 -9.17 -8.56
CA PRO A 117 -25.47 -9.81 -9.87
C PRO A 117 -26.81 -9.65 -10.64
N TRP A 118 -27.88 -9.30 -9.94
CA TRP A 118 -29.20 -9.08 -10.52
C TRP A 118 -29.46 -7.63 -10.95
N GLU A 119 -28.55 -6.71 -10.64
CA GLU A 119 -28.71 -5.29 -10.92
C GLU A 119 -27.98 -4.86 -12.19
N ALA A 120 -28.62 -4.02 -12.98
CA ALA A 120 -28.00 -3.42 -14.18
C ALA A 120 -27.10 -2.22 -13.80
N GLU A 121 -27.43 -1.50 -12.73
CA GLU A 121 -26.75 -0.32 -12.29
C GLU A 121 -26.04 -0.57 -10.94
N PRO A 122 -24.84 -0.01 -10.70
CA PRO A 122 -24.20 -0.08 -9.40
C PRO A 122 -25.03 0.62 -8.30
N ALA A 123 -25.09 0.01 -7.12
CA ALA A 123 -25.70 0.64 -5.94
C ALA A 123 -24.79 1.70 -5.35
N ASP A 124 -23.47 1.54 -5.48
CA ASP A 124 -22.45 2.49 -5.04
C ASP A 124 -21.22 2.39 -5.95
N SER A 125 -20.40 3.40 -5.90
CA SER A 125 -19.15 3.45 -6.65
C SER A 125 -18.07 4.17 -5.87
N PHE A 126 -16.83 3.78 -6.12
CA PHE A 126 -15.65 4.44 -5.62
C PHE A 126 -14.77 4.84 -6.80
N GLU A 127 -14.36 6.10 -6.83
CA GLU A 127 -13.49 6.63 -7.88
C GLU A 127 -12.42 7.52 -7.27
N CYS A 128 -11.17 7.29 -7.65
CA CYS A 128 -10.06 8.08 -7.19
C CYS A 128 -9.03 8.30 -8.31
N ARG A 129 -8.78 9.55 -8.63
CA ARG A 129 -7.66 9.91 -9.51
C ARG A 129 -6.36 9.80 -8.74
N LEU A 130 -5.38 9.16 -9.35
CA LEU A 130 -4.07 8.95 -8.78
C LEU A 130 -3.00 9.69 -9.57
N GLN A 131 -2.08 10.28 -8.84
CA GLN A 131 -0.85 10.86 -9.38
C GLN A 131 0.31 10.26 -8.62
N VAL A 132 1.21 9.55 -9.30
CA VAL A 132 2.47 9.06 -8.73
C VAL A 132 3.61 9.95 -9.22
N ARG A 133 4.35 10.49 -8.29
CA ARG A 133 5.50 11.37 -8.57
C ARG A 133 6.71 10.65 -9.15
#